data_b3fd4c4d3a70f73b327f30ae55720596
#
_entry.id   b3fd4c4d3a70f73b327f30ae55720596
#
_cell.length_a   1.000
_cell.length_b   1.000
_cell.length_c   1.000
_cell.angle_alpha   90.00
_cell.angle_beta   90.00
_cell.angle_gamma   90.00
#
_symmetry.space_group_name_H-M   'P 1'
#
loop_
_entity.id
_entity.type
_entity.pdbx_description
1 polymer ?
#
loop_
_entity_poly.entity_id
_entity_poly.type
_entity_poly.pdbx_seq_one_letter_code
_entity_poly.pdbx_strand_id
1 'polypeptide(L)'
;MCHPELEPEWDAEKNGPLQFSELTVGSRRLVWWRCAKGHSYRSAVKSRTQGTGCPVCAGRAILPEENSLAAKFPDLLSDWDTEKNSPLLPMQVMPGAHRKVWWRCPKKHSWQASVASRVTSNAGCPFCAGQKVLSGFNDLASLHPRLAEQWDRKKNGALTPEAVSAYSNRRVWWLCDKGHSFCAVIAHRVN
;
A
#
# COMPACT_ATOMS: atom_id res chain seq x y z
N MET A 1 24.41 -19.82 34.09
CA MET A 1 23.79 -19.24 32.90
C MET A 1 23.93 -17.72 32.96
N CYS A 2 24.33 -17.05 31.86
CA CYS A 2 24.72 -15.62 31.92
C CYS A 2 23.57 -14.65 31.57
N HIS A 3 22.30 -15.09 31.39
CA HIS A 3 21.14 -14.26 31.00
C HIS A 3 19.88 -14.65 31.79
N PRO A 4 19.84 -14.45 33.12
CA PRO A 4 18.67 -14.79 33.93
C PRO A 4 17.43 -13.97 33.56
N GLU A 5 17.62 -12.79 32.93
CA GLU A 5 16.55 -11.92 32.43
C GLU A 5 15.72 -12.55 31.33
N LEU A 6 16.22 -13.58 30.64
CA LEU A 6 15.49 -14.31 29.61
C LEU A 6 14.62 -15.46 30.14
N GLU A 7 14.82 -15.88 31.38
CA GLU A 7 14.05 -16.97 31.98
C GLU A 7 12.54 -16.69 32.06
N PRO A 8 12.07 -15.48 32.39
CA PRO A 8 10.65 -15.14 32.36
C PRO A 8 10.01 -15.24 30.95
N GLU A 9 10.84 -15.17 29.91
CA GLU A 9 10.36 -15.32 28.52
C GLU A 9 10.44 -16.77 28.01
N TRP A 10 10.85 -17.73 28.84
CA TRP A 10 10.90 -19.14 28.48
C TRP A 10 9.50 -19.73 28.40
N ASP A 11 9.10 -20.21 27.22
CA ASP A 11 7.81 -20.89 27.04
C ASP A 11 7.92 -22.38 27.45
N ALA A 12 7.82 -22.63 28.76
CA ALA A 12 8.00 -23.97 29.31
C ALA A 12 7.02 -24.99 28.74
N GLU A 13 5.79 -24.57 28.46
CA GLU A 13 4.74 -25.44 27.90
C GLU A 13 5.14 -25.97 26.52
N LYS A 14 5.65 -25.11 25.63
CA LYS A 14 6.01 -25.47 24.28
C LYS A 14 7.39 -26.09 24.14
N ASN A 15 8.26 -25.88 25.10
CA ASN A 15 9.59 -26.51 25.13
C ASN A 15 9.58 -27.92 25.78
N GLY A 16 8.48 -28.29 26.46
CA GLY A 16 8.31 -29.61 27.06
C GLY A 16 9.37 -29.90 28.11
N PRO A 17 10.04 -31.06 28.05
CA PRO A 17 10.99 -31.49 29.10
C PRO A 17 12.30 -30.68 29.11
N LEU A 18 12.59 -29.92 28.05
CA LEU A 18 13.81 -29.12 27.94
C LEU A 18 13.79 -27.99 28.97
N GLN A 19 14.84 -27.90 29.80
CA GLN A 19 14.97 -26.85 30.78
C GLN A 19 15.81 -25.69 30.24
N PHE A 20 15.46 -24.46 30.65
CA PHE A 20 16.22 -23.26 30.29
C PHE A 20 17.69 -23.35 30.77
N SER A 21 17.93 -23.98 31.94
CA SER A 21 19.24 -24.20 32.53
C SER A 21 20.18 -25.09 31.71
N GLU A 22 19.66 -25.94 30.85
CA GLU A 22 20.44 -26.86 30.03
C GLU A 22 21.04 -26.20 28.76
N LEU A 23 20.68 -24.94 28.52
CA LEU A 23 21.10 -24.24 27.33
C LEU A 23 22.33 -23.34 27.53
N THR A 24 23.21 -23.32 26.57
CA THR A 24 24.37 -22.40 26.57
C THR A 24 24.03 -21.13 25.80
N VAL A 25 24.65 -20.00 26.18
CA VAL A 25 24.46 -18.67 25.59
C VAL A 25 24.66 -18.65 24.10
N GLY A 26 25.60 -19.41 23.57
CA GLY A 26 25.92 -19.52 22.14
C GLY A 26 25.08 -20.53 21.35
N SER A 27 24.11 -21.19 21.99
CA SER A 27 23.33 -22.25 21.38
C SER A 27 22.52 -21.74 20.19
N ARG A 28 22.67 -22.43 19.03
CA ARG A 28 21.84 -22.20 17.82
C ARG A 28 20.53 -22.98 17.85
N ARG A 29 20.26 -23.71 18.94
CA ARG A 29 19.01 -24.48 19.07
C ARG A 29 17.82 -23.52 19.05
N LEU A 30 16.84 -23.81 18.19
CA LEU A 30 15.57 -23.11 18.10
C LEU A 30 14.66 -23.58 19.22
N VAL A 31 14.28 -22.68 20.11
CA VAL A 31 13.38 -22.92 21.25
C VAL A 31 12.23 -21.93 21.23
N TRP A 32 11.21 -22.21 22.04
CA TRP A 32 10.06 -21.35 22.16
C TRP A 32 10.25 -20.30 23.26
N TRP A 33 9.87 -19.07 22.92
CA TRP A 33 9.90 -17.92 23.81
C TRP A 33 8.51 -17.30 23.90
N ARG A 34 8.16 -16.72 25.03
CA ARG A 34 6.92 -15.98 25.24
C ARG A 34 7.25 -14.57 25.71
N CYS A 35 7.00 -13.55 24.89
CA CYS A 35 7.29 -12.17 25.31
C CYS A 35 6.27 -11.65 26.32
N ALA A 36 6.55 -10.48 26.94
CA ALA A 36 5.67 -9.84 27.91
C ALA A 36 4.24 -9.54 27.41
N LYS A 37 4.04 -9.46 26.07
CA LYS A 37 2.71 -9.34 25.47
C LYS A 37 2.01 -10.67 25.18
N GLY A 38 2.61 -11.79 25.58
CA GLY A 38 2.04 -13.12 25.40
C GLY A 38 2.33 -13.79 24.04
N HIS A 39 3.03 -13.11 23.10
CA HIS A 39 3.35 -13.75 21.83
C HIS A 39 4.33 -14.90 22.02
N SER A 40 3.95 -16.08 21.56
CA SER A 40 4.80 -17.27 21.56
C SER A 40 5.48 -17.41 20.19
N TYR A 41 6.83 -17.50 20.17
CA TYR A 41 7.61 -17.53 18.94
C TYR A 41 8.86 -18.39 19.09
N ARG A 42 9.42 -18.87 17.97
CA ARG A 42 10.67 -19.61 17.97
C ARG A 42 11.84 -18.69 17.64
N SER A 43 12.90 -18.81 18.41
CA SER A 43 14.17 -18.14 18.14
C SER A 43 15.32 -18.96 18.68
N ALA A 44 16.52 -18.81 18.08
CA ALA A 44 17.73 -19.40 18.61
C ALA A 44 18.11 -18.72 19.93
N VAL A 45 18.63 -19.48 20.88
CA VAL A 45 19.12 -18.96 22.16
C VAL A 45 20.15 -17.84 21.93
N LYS A 46 21.13 -18.09 21.05
CA LYS A 46 22.14 -17.09 20.65
C LYS A 46 21.51 -15.76 20.22
N SER A 47 20.46 -15.80 19.39
CA SER A 47 19.80 -14.58 18.91
C SER A 47 19.14 -13.80 20.04
N ARG A 48 18.53 -14.53 21.00
CA ARG A 48 17.93 -13.90 22.19
C ARG A 48 18.97 -13.26 23.10
N THR A 49 20.08 -13.94 23.35
CA THR A 49 21.19 -13.40 24.14
C THR A 49 21.90 -12.23 23.47
N GLN A 50 21.77 -12.08 22.16
CA GLN A 50 22.23 -10.92 21.39
C GLN A 50 21.19 -9.79 21.29
N GLY A 51 20.09 -9.86 22.06
CA GLY A 51 19.09 -8.81 22.12
C GLY A 51 17.99 -8.87 21.04
N THR A 52 17.94 -9.94 20.22
CA THR A 52 16.85 -10.09 19.26
C THR A 52 15.54 -10.37 19.98
N GLY A 53 14.60 -9.43 19.95
CA GLY A 53 13.29 -9.56 20.62
C GLY A 53 12.25 -10.33 19.81
N CYS A 54 11.01 -10.31 20.32
CA CYS A 54 9.87 -10.93 19.68
C CYS A 54 9.65 -10.39 18.25
N PRO A 55 9.57 -11.26 17.22
CA PRO A 55 9.38 -10.83 15.84
C PRO A 55 8.02 -10.18 15.58
N VAL A 56 6.98 -10.54 16.34
CA VAL A 56 5.65 -9.90 16.24
C VAL A 56 5.72 -8.47 16.79
N CYS A 57 6.28 -8.28 18.00
CA CYS A 57 6.46 -6.95 18.59
C CYS A 57 7.35 -6.05 17.73
N ALA A 58 8.34 -6.62 17.05
CA ALA A 58 9.26 -5.92 16.16
C ALA A 58 8.70 -5.71 14.73
N GLY A 59 7.45 -6.12 14.46
CA GLY A 59 6.84 -5.99 13.14
C GLY A 59 7.52 -6.83 12.04
N ARG A 60 8.22 -7.91 12.40
CA ARG A 60 8.89 -8.82 11.46
C ARG A 60 8.08 -10.07 11.15
N ALA A 61 7.11 -10.40 11.99
CA ALA A 61 6.16 -11.48 11.79
C ALA A 61 4.74 -10.98 11.93
N ILE A 62 3.84 -11.52 11.11
CA ILE A 62 2.42 -11.16 11.13
C ILE A 62 1.70 -12.09 12.11
N LEU A 63 0.95 -11.47 13.02
CA LEU A 63 -0.11 -12.10 13.78
C LEU A 63 -1.42 -11.50 13.27
N PRO A 64 -2.22 -12.26 12.48
CA PRO A 64 -3.36 -11.73 11.72
C PRO A 64 -4.33 -10.88 12.55
N GLU A 65 -4.63 -11.32 13.76
CA GLU A 65 -5.59 -10.68 14.67
C GLU A 65 -5.03 -9.45 15.40
N GLU A 66 -3.72 -9.21 15.33
CA GLU A 66 -3.09 -8.20 16.18
C GLU A 66 -2.38 -7.09 15.40
N ASN A 67 -1.54 -7.44 14.43
CA ASN A 67 -0.66 -6.47 13.76
C ASN A 67 -0.78 -6.44 12.24
N SER A 68 -1.75 -7.16 11.68
CA SER A 68 -2.05 -7.10 10.26
C SER A 68 -2.71 -5.77 9.85
N LEU A 69 -2.77 -5.52 8.54
CA LEU A 69 -3.54 -4.39 8.00
C LEU A 69 -5.01 -4.48 8.41
N ALA A 70 -5.61 -5.67 8.37
CA ALA A 70 -7.00 -5.89 8.75
C ALA A 70 -7.27 -5.54 10.21
N ALA A 71 -6.38 -5.92 11.11
CA ALA A 71 -6.53 -5.66 12.54
C ALA A 71 -6.30 -4.18 12.92
N LYS A 72 -5.34 -3.51 12.27
CA LYS A 72 -4.94 -2.14 12.63
C LYS A 72 -5.68 -1.05 11.87
N PHE A 73 -6.16 -1.34 10.67
CA PHE A 73 -6.78 -0.37 9.77
C PHE A 73 -8.03 -0.96 9.08
N PRO A 74 -9.07 -1.32 9.87
CA PRO A 74 -10.29 -1.94 9.33
C PRO A 74 -11.00 -1.05 8.32
N ASP A 75 -10.93 0.27 8.46
CA ASP A 75 -11.56 1.22 7.54
C ASP A 75 -11.00 1.12 6.11
N LEU A 76 -9.73 0.75 5.96
CA LEU A 76 -9.10 0.56 4.64
C LEU A 76 -9.56 -0.70 3.92
N LEU A 77 -10.25 -1.62 4.61
CA LEU A 77 -10.71 -2.87 4.00
C LEU A 77 -11.81 -2.65 2.96
N SER A 78 -12.61 -1.60 3.12
CA SER A 78 -13.62 -1.19 2.15
C SER A 78 -13.02 -0.83 0.79
N ASP A 79 -11.78 -0.35 0.79
CA ASP A 79 -11.03 0.02 -0.42
C ASP A 79 -10.15 -1.13 -0.94
N TRP A 80 -10.08 -2.27 -0.27
CA TRP A 80 -9.28 -3.40 -0.71
C TRP A 80 -9.90 -4.10 -1.91
N ASP A 81 -9.22 -4.10 -3.07
CA ASP A 81 -9.72 -4.79 -4.27
C ASP A 81 -9.47 -6.31 -4.14
N THR A 82 -10.45 -7.02 -3.57
CA THR A 82 -10.34 -8.45 -3.27
C THR A 82 -10.10 -9.29 -4.52
N GLU A 83 -10.71 -8.93 -5.65
CA GLU A 83 -10.58 -9.68 -6.91
C GLU A 83 -9.15 -9.59 -7.45
N LYS A 84 -8.62 -8.35 -7.54
CA LYS A 84 -7.29 -8.11 -8.12
C LYS A 84 -6.15 -8.48 -7.19
N ASN A 85 -6.39 -8.55 -5.89
CA ASN A 85 -5.38 -8.96 -4.91
C ASN A 85 -5.37 -10.47 -4.67
N SER A 86 -6.39 -11.22 -5.09
CA SER A 86 -6.47 -12.66 -4.86
C SER A 86 -5.19 -13.40 -5.30
N PRO A 87 -4.67 -14.34 -4.50
CA PRO A 87 -5.20 -14.87 -3.23
C PRO A 87 -4.74 -14.10 -1.97
N LEU A 88 -4.12 -12.94 -2.10
CA LEU A 88 -3.60 -12.16 -0.98
C LEU A 88 -4.75 -11.51 -0.17
N LEU A 89 -4.76 -11.75 1.14
CA LEU A 89 -5.74 -11.17 2.06
C LEU A 89 -5.13 -10.06 2.92
N PRO A 90 -5.92 -9.05 3.36
CA PRO A 90 -5.43 -7.97 4.22
C PRO A 90 -4.83 -8.43 5.55
N MET A 91 -5.32 -9.55 6.10
CA MET A 91 -4.78 -10.16 7.32
C MET A 91 -3.37 -10.76 7.15
N GLN A 92 -2.91 -10.90 5.91
CA GLN A 92 -1.58 -11.42 5.57
C GLN A 92 -0.57 -10.29 5.27
N VAL A 93 -0.96 -9.04 5.48
CA VAL A 93 -0.15 -7.88 5.10
C VAL A 93 0.07 -6.97 6.31
N MET A 94 1.33 -6.53 6.50
CA MET A 94 1.68 -5.53 7.53
C MET A 94 1.30 -4.12 7.07
N PRO A 95 0.84 -3.23 7.98
CA PRO A 95 0.56 -1.83 7.66
C PRO A 95 1.74 -1.07 7.04
N GLY A 96 2.98 -1.40 7.43
CA GLY A 96 4.22 -0.81 6.90
C GLY A 96 4.75 -1.45 5.62
N ALA A 97 4.01 -2.37 4.98
CA ALA A 97 4.50 -3.07 3.80
C ALA A 97 4.63 -2.14 2.59
N HIS A 98 5.82 -2.11 1.98
CA HIS A 98 6.07 -1.38 0.73
C HIS A 98 5.52 -2.10 -0.52
N ARG A 99 4.97 -3.30 -0.34
CA ARG A 99 4.30 -4.05 -1.40
C ARG A 99 3.16 -3.23 -1.97
N LYS A 100 3.10 -3.09 -3.31
CA LYS A 100 1.95 -2.50 -4.02
C LYS A 100 0.83 -3.54 -4.11
N VAL A 101 -0.36 -3.09 -3.78
CA VAL A 101 -1.60 -3.85 -3.87
C VAL A 101 -2.65 -3.03 -4.60
N TRP A 102 -3.72 -3.67 -5.02
CA TRP A 102 -4.84 -3.01 -5.67
C TRP A 102 -5.83 -2.48 -4.64
N TRP A 103 -6.24 -1.24 -4.88
CA TRP A 103 -7.27 -0.54 -4.11
C TRP A 103 -8.43 -0.21 -5.05
N ARG A 104 -9.66 -0.20 -4.53
CA ARG A 104 -10.87 0.12 -5.27
C ARG A 104 -11.72 1.12 -4.47
N CYS A 105 -11.99 2.31 -5.01
CA CYS A 105 -12.85 3.29 -4.34
C CYS A 105 -14.35 2.97 -4.54
N PRO A 106 -15.26 3.66 -3.80
CA PRO A 106 -16.71 3.47 -3.96
C PRO A 106 -17.22 3.75 -5.39
N LYS A 107 -16.53 4.60 -6.17
CA LYS A 107 -16.82 4.82 -7.60
C LYS A 107 -16.24 3.73 -8.52
N LYS A 108 -15.76 2.62 -7.96
CA LYS A 108 -15.19 1.46 -8.66
C LYS A 108 -13.90 1.72 -9.44
N HIS A 109 -13.22 2.84 -9.22
CA HIS A 109 -11.89 3.04 -9.79
C HIS A 109 -10.88 2.15 -9.07
N SER A 110 -10.10 1.39 -9.82
CA SER A 110 -9.04 0.53 -9.27
C SER A 110 -7.67 1.13 -9.55
N TRP A 111 -6.79 1.16 -8.53
CA TRP A 111 -5.41 1.63 -8.67
C TRP A 111 -4.45 0.84 -7.80
N GLN A 112 -3.17 0.95 -8.10
CA GLN A 112 -2.11 0.38 -7.28
C GLN A 112 -1.45 1.44 -6.40
N ALA A 113 -1.30 1.12 -5.11
CA ALA A 113 -0.49 1.87 -4.16
C ALA A 113 0.14 0.91 -3.14
N SER A 114 1.27 1.29 -2.53
CA SER A 114 1.83 0.50 -1.44
C SER A 114 0.93 0.58 -0.20
N VAL A 115 0.92 -0.49 0.59
CA VAL A 115 0.15 -0.50 1.84
C VAL A 115 0.63 0.59 2.77
N ALA A 116 1.95 0.73 2.95
CA ALA A 116 2.55 1.78 3.77
C ALA A 116 2.08 3.19 3.34
N SER A 117 2.06 3.49 2.04
CA SER A 117 1.61 4.78 1.52
C SER A 117 0.14 5.05 1.84
N ARG A 118 -0.73 4.05 1.70
CA ARG A 118 -2.15 4.18 2.05
C ARG A 118 -2.37 4.44 3.54
N VAL A 119 -1.60 3.78 4.40
CA VAL A 119 -1.67 3.92 5.85
C VAL A 119 -1.15 5.29 6.31
N THR A 120 -0.01 5.74 5.78
CA THR A 120 0.66 6.96 6.28
C THR A 120 0.08 8.25 5.69
N SER A 121 -0.25 8.28 4.40
CA SER A 121 -0.70 9.50 3.71
C SER A 121 -2.22 9.62 3.64
N ASN A 122 -2.96 8.58 3.99
CA ASN A 122 -4.42 8.46 3.80
C ASN A 122 -4.87 8.90 2.37
N ALA A 123 -3.96 8.79 1.39
CA ALA A 123 -4.21 9.22 0.03
C ALA A 123 -5.30 8.33 -0.60
N GLY A 124 -6.41 8.92 -0.95
CA GLY A 124 -7.54 8.26 -1.59
C GLY A 124 -7.27 7.87 -3.05
N CYS A 125 -8.35 7.67 -3.79
CA CYS A 125 -8.30 7.35 -5.21
C CYS A 125 -7.68 8.50 -6.03
N PRO A 126 -6.57 8.27 -6.77
CA PRO A 126 -5.90 9.32 -7.54
C PRO A 126 -6.75 9.84 -8.71
N PHE A 127 -7.71 9.06 -9.19
CA PHE A 127 -8.64 9.47 -10.22
C PHE A 127 -9.72 10.41 -9.66
N CYS A 128 -10.30 10.09 -8.49
CA CYS A 128 -11.25 10.97 -7.80
C CYS A 128 -10.59 12.28 -7.34
N ALA A 129 -9.32 12.23 -6.96
CA ALA A 129 -8.53 13.39 -6.56
C ALA A 129 -7.98 14.20 -7.76
N GLY A 130 -8.24 13.80 -9.01
CA GLY A 130 -7.74 14.49 -10.20
C GLY A 130 -6.23 14.39 -10.44
N GLN A 131 -5.52 13.58 -9.66
CA GLN A 131 -4.07 13.39 -9.78
C GLN A 131 -3.67 12.52 -10.98
N LYS A 132 -4.58 11.66 -11.42
CA LYS A 132 -4.43 10.82 -12.62
C LYS A 132 -5.65 10.95 -13.50
N VAL A 133 -5.42 10.89 -14.80
CA VAL A 133 -6.50 10.88 -15.79
C VAL A 133 -7.03 9.46 -15.94
N LEU A 134 -8.35 9.34 -15.97
CA LEU A 134 -9.08 8.14 -16.32
C LEU A 134 -10.06 8.48 -17.44
N SER A 135 -9.82 7.91 -18.61
CA SER A 135 -10.69 8.09 -19.77
C SER A 135 -12.13 7.67 -19.44
N GLY A 136 -13.09 8.48 -19.84
CA GLY A 136 -14.51 8.28 -19.52
C GLY A 136 -14.94 8.81 -18.15
N PHE A 137 -14.03 9.43 -17.37
CA PHE A 137 -14.37 9.93 -16.04
C PHE A 137 -13.93 11.37 -15.77
N ASN A 138 -12.62 11.67 -15.85
CA ASN A 138 -12.06 12.97 -15.49
C ASN A 138 -11.14 13.55 -16.58
N ASP A 139 -11.21 13.00 -17.77
CA ASP A 139 -10.52 13.49 -18.94
C ASP A 139 -11.24 14.69 -19.57
N LEU A 140 -10.54 15.41 -20.44
CA LEU A 140 -11.05 16.59 -21.12
C LEU A 140 -12.28 16.28 -21.99
N ALA A 141 -12.25 15.16 -22.73
CA ALA A 141 -13.34 14.80 -23.63
C ALA A 141 -14.63 14.51 -22.86
N SER A 142 -14.53 13.83 -21.71
CA SER A 142 -15.69 13.51 -20.87
C SER A 142 -16.28 14.72 -20.15
N LEU A 143 -15.43 15.63 -19.67
CA LEU A 143 -15.88 16.80 -18.91
C LEU A 143 -16.27 17.98 -19.82
N HIS A 144 -15.61 18.15 -20.96
CA HIS A 144 -15.80 19.27 -21.88
C HIS A 144 -15.84 18.80 -23.34
N PRO A 145 -16.89 18.06 -23.75
CA PRO A 145 -16.97 17.45 -25.08
C PRO A 145 -16.91 18.49 -26.21
N ARG A 146 -17.59 19.63 -26.07
CA ARG A 146 -17.54 20.72 -27.06
C ARG A 146 -16.13 21.30 -27.25
N LEU A 147 -15.35 21.35 -26.19
CA LEU A 147 -13.96 21.80 -26.26
C LEU A 147 -13.07 20.74 -26.90
N ALA A 148 -13.35 19.47 -26.64
CA ALA A 148 -12.63 18.35 -27.24
C ALA A 148 -12.82 18.26 -28.77
N GLU A 149 -13.95 18.72 -29.32
CA GLU A 149 -14.19 18.83 -30.77
C GLU A 149 -13.20 19.79 -31.46
N GLN A 150 -12.72 20.78 -30.72
CA GLN A 150 -11.73 21.76 -31.23
C GLN A 150 -10.28 21.24 -31.11
N TRP A 151 -10.06 19.97 -30.77
CA TRP A 151 -8.74 19.40 -30.67
C TRP A 151 -8.08 19.17 -32.02
N ASP A 152 -6.95 19.81 -32.30
CA ASP A 152 -6.21 19.59 -33.54
C ASP A 152 -5.47 18.23 -33.49
N ARG A 153 -6.15 17.18 -33.94
CA ARG A 153 -5.61 15.80 -33.94
C ARG A 153 -4.33 15.68 -34.79
N LYS A 154 -4.17 16.49 -35.84
CA LYS A 154 -2.97 16.43 -36.69
C LYS A 154 -1.74 16.95 -35.94
N LYS A 155 -1.85 18.10 -35.31
CA LYS A 155 -0.72 18.74 -34.62
C LYS A 155 -0.42 18.17 -33.23
N ASN A 156 -1.41 17.61 -32.54
CA ASN A 156 -1.22 16.95 -31.24
C ASN A 156 -0.74 15.49 -31.39
N GLY A 157 -0.77 14.91 -32.59
CA GLY A 157 -0.29 13.57 -32.85
C GLY A 157 -1.00 12.49 -32.03
N ALA A 158 -0.25 11.71 -31.29
CA ALA A 158 -0.79 10.62 -30.46
C ALA A 158 -1.50 11.11 -29.18
N LEU A 159 -1.39 12.39 -28.83
CA LEU A 159 -2.06 12.93 -27.64
C LEU A 159 -3.53 13.20 -27.97
N THR A 160 -4.44 12.65 -27.16
CA THR A 160 -5.89 12.79 -27.35
C THR A 160 -6.55 13.47 -26.16
N PRO A 161 -7.77 14.07 -26.34
CA PRO A 161 -8.49 14.71 -25.24
C PRO A 161 -8.86 13.74 -24.11
N GLU A 162 -8.99 12.44 -24.40
CA GLU A 162 -9.28 11.39 -23.44
C GLU A 162 -8.07 11.05 -22.55
N ALA A 163 -6.87 11.46 -22.99
CA ALA A 163 -5.62 11.21 -22.26
C ALA A 163 -5.15 12.39 -21.39
N VAL A 164 -5.89 13.49 -21.36
CA VAL A 164 -5.51 14.70 -20.62
C VAL A 164 -6.62 15.16 -19.68
N SER A 165 -6.21 15.73 -18.54
CA SER A 165 -7.15 16.37 -17.59
C SER A 165 -7.58 17.74 -18.13
N ALA A 166 -8.84 18.12 -17.91
CA ALA A 166 -9.37 19.43 -18.17
C ALA A 166 -8.58 20.56 -17.46
N TYR A 167 -7.97 20.27 -16.32
CA TYR A 167 -7.20 21.23 -15.51
C TYR A 167 -5.69 21.16 -15.78
N SER A 168 -5.28 20.52 -16.86
CA SER A 168 -3.86 20.39 -17.23
C SER A 168 -3.26 21.72 -17.69
N ASN A 169 -2.08 22.06 -17.16
CA ASN A 169 -1.29 23.20 -17.63
C ASN A 169 -0.53 22.93 -18.94
N ARG A 170 -0.80 21.78 -19.57
CA ARG A 170 -0.15 21.41 -20.83
C ARG A 170 -0.65 22.30 -21.97
N ARG A 171 0.27 22.80 -22.81
CA ARG A 171 -0.04 23.47 -24.06
C ARG A 171 -0.29 22.44 -25.13
N VAL A 172 -1.39 22.62 -25.86
CA VAL A 172 -1.80 21.76 -26.97
C VAL A 172 -2.32 22.59 -28.12
N TRP A 173 -2.49 21.98 -29.29
CA TRP A 173 -3.01 22.61 -30.46
C TRP A 173 -4.53 22.46 -30.56
N TRP A 174 -5.18 23.55 -30.90
CA TRP A 174 -6.62 23.67 -31.03
C TRP A 174 -6.97 24.10 -32.47
N LEU A 175 -8.12 23.69 -32.95
CA LEU A 175 -8.66 24.08 -34.23
C LEU A 175 -9.95 24.89 -34.03
N CYS A 176 -10.01 26.12 -34.44
CA CYS A 176 -11.26 26.90 -34.35
C CYS A 176 -12.23 26.51 -35.49
N ASP A 177 -13.48 26.97 -35.37
CA ASP A 177 -14.54 26.69 -36.37
C ASP A 177 -14.23 27.21 -37.80
N LYS A 178 -13.30 28.17 -37.91
CA LYS A 178 -12.79 28.67 -39.19
C LYS A 178 -11.59 27.90 -39.75
N GLY A 179 -11.18 26.81 -39.06
CA GLY A 179 -10.06 25.96 -39.45
C GLY A 179 -8.67 26.52 -39.09
N HIS A 180 -8.57 27.57 -38.30
CA HIS A 180 -7.27 28.08 -37.82
C HIS A 180 -6.76 27.26 -36.66
N SER A 181 -5.52 26.80 -36.78
CA SER A 181 -4.82 26.06 -35.73
C SER A 181 -4.01 27.00 -34.84
N PHE A 182 -4.19 26.91 -33.52
CA PHE A 182 -3.50 27.74 -32.55
C PHE A 182 -3.12 26.93 -31.32
N CYS A 183 -2.13 27.42 -30.56
CA CYS A 183 -1.61 26.72 -29.36
C CYS A 183 -2.07 27.45 -28.09
N ALA A 184 -2.71 26.71 -27.17
CA ALA A 184 -3.14 27.26 -25.89
C ALA A 184 -3.06 26.20 -24.78
N VAL A 185 -3.01 26.67 -23.51
CA VAL A 185 -3.05 25.83 -22.31
C VAL A 185 -4.45 25.25 -22.13
N ILE A 186 -4.58 23.97 -21.81
CA ILE A 186 -5.86 23.28 -21.64
C ILE A 186 -6.69 23.99 -20.56
N ALA A 187 -6.13 24.16 -19.35
CA ALA A 187 -6.84 24.77 -18.22
C ALA A 187 -7.38 26.17 -18.53
N HIS A 188 -6.67 26.97 -19.37
CA HIS A 188 -7.11 28.31 -19.75
C HIS A 188 -8.28 28.32 -20.75
N ARG A 189 -8.57 27.17 -21.36
CA ARG A 189 -9.69 27.02 -22.30
C ARG A 189 -10.95 26.48 -21.65
N VAL A 190 -10.80 25.89 -20.46
CA VAL A 190 -11.89 25.32 -19.67
C VAL A 190 -12.59 26.36 -18.79
N ASN A 191 -11.86 27.42 -18.39
CA ASN A 191 -12.35 28.52 -17.53
C ASN A 191 -13.08 29.59 -18.31
#